data_ddabb39a858a730383f806f22683a09d
#
_entry.id   ddabb39a858a730383f806f22683a09d
#
_cell.length_a   1.000
_cell.length_b   1.000
_cell.length_c   1.000
_cell.angle_alpha   90.00
_cell.angle_beta   90.00
_cell.angle_gamma   90.00
#
_symmetry.space_group_name_H-M   'P 1'
#
loop_
_entity.id
_entity.type
_entity.pdbx_description
1 polymer ?
#
loop_
_entity_poly.entity_id
_entity_poly.type
_entity_poly.pdbx_seq_one_letter_code
_entity_poly.pdbx_strand_id
1 'polypeptide(L)'
;MKKFEELDVNELYEIMQARAAVFVVEQDCAYQDLDGVDKEAYHIYLRDNGKIVAYLRVLDKGKRLDEVSVGRVISLKRGLGLGKTLMQAGLQVAKEKFGAKIVKVGAQVQAKGFYESVGFRQVSGEYDEDGIPHIYMIYEENNGTGTS
;
A
#
# COMPACT_ATOMS: atom_id res chain seq x y z
N MET A 1 7.58 9.09 6.50
CA MET A 1 6.29 8.61 6.99
C MET A 1 5.55 9.75 7.66
N LYS A 2 4.30 9.98 7.28
CA LYS A 2 3.50 11.06 7.84
C LYS A 2 2.06 10.64 8.08
N LYS A 3 1.46 11.17 9.15
CA LYS A 3 0.03 11.11 9.33
C LYS A 3 -0.61 12.13 8.40
N PHE A 4 -1.92 11.99 8.16
CA PHE A 4 -2.65 12.90 7.27
C PHE A 4 -2.47 14.37 7.69
N GLU A 5 -2.63 14.66 8.98
CA GLU A 5 -2.53 16.04 9.46
C GLU A 5 -1.12 16.60 9.44
N GLU A 6 -0.13 15.77 9.22
CA GLU A 6 1.26 16.21 9.08
C GLU A 6 1.62 16.54 7.63
N LEU A 7 0.74 16.20 6.68
CA LEU A 7 0.93 16.53 5.28
C LEU A 7 0.58 18.00 5.06
N ASP A 8 1.43 18.73 4.33
CA ASP A 8 1.02 20.05 3.89
C ASP A 8 0.16 19.92 2.62
N VAL A 9 -0.42 21.02 2.18
CA VAL A 9 -1.33 20.98 1.04
C VAL A 9 -0.62 20.58 -0.24
N ASN A 10 0.65 20.91 -0.39
CA ASN A 10 1.41 20.54 -1.58
C ASN A 10 1.72 19.06 -1.60
N GLU A 11 2.09 18.50 -0.44
CA GLU A 11 2.33 17.06 -0.32
C GLU A 11 1.06 16.27 -0.61
N LEU A 12 -0.06 16.71 -0.05
CA LEU A 12 -1.35 16.07 -0.28
C LEU A 12 -1.71 16.11 -1.75
N TYR A 13 -1.57 17.27 -2.38
CA TYR A 13 -1.91 17.42 -3.79
C TYR A 13 -1.05 16.50 -4.65
N GLU A 14 0.25 16.44 -4.37
CA GLU A 14 1.18 15.60 -5.11
C GLU A 14 0.83 14.12 -4.96
N ILE A 15 0.47 13.68 -3.76
CA ILE A 15 0.02 12.32 -3.51
C ILE A 15 -1.24 12.01 -4.31
N MET A 16 -2.22 12.90 -4.28
CA MET A 16 -3.48 12.69 -5.00
C MET A 16 -3.25 12.63 -6.50
N GLN A 17 -2.37 13.50 -7.01
CA GLN A 17 -2.04 13.52 -8.43
C GLN A 17 -1.39 12.21 -8.86
N ALA A 18 -0.45 11.68 -8.07
CA ALA A 18 0.22 10.41 -8.37
C ALA A 18 -0.77 9.25 -8.35
N ARG A 19 -1.66 9.22 -7.36
CA ARG A 19 -2.67 8.17 -7.24
C ARG A 19 -3.64 8.21 -8.42
N ALA A 20 -4.13 9.39 -8.78
CA ALA A 20 -5.05 9.52 -9.90
C ALA A 20 -4.39 9.10 -11.21
N ALA A 21 -3.14 9.49 -11.41
CA ALA A 21 -2.41 9.13 -12.63
C ALA A 21 -2.29 7.61 -12.80
N VAL A 22 -2.02 6.88 -11.71
CA VAL A 22 -1.84 5.43 -11.78
C VAL A 22 -3.18 4.70 -11.76
N PHE A 23 -4.03 4.98 -10.78
CA PHE A 23 -5.19 4.15 -10.54
C PHE A 23 -6.40 4.51 -11.39
N VAL A 24 -6.50 5.75 -11.83
CA VAL A 24 -7.63 6.18 -12.64
C VAL A 24 -7.26 6.31 -14.10
N VAL A 25 -6.21 7.05 -14.42
CA VAL A 25 -5.85 7.35 -15.79
C VAL A 25 -5.10 6.20 -16.45
N GLU A 26 -3.99 5.75 -15.84
CA GLU A 26 -3.17 4.69 -16.44
C GLU A 26 -3.93 3.38 -16.55
N GLN A 27 -4.71 3.02 -15.55
CA GLN A 27 -5.48 1.77 -15.55
C GLN A 27 -6.83 1.91 -16.23
N ASP A 28 -7.17 3.12 -16.69
CA ASP A 28 -8.44 3.39 -17.36
C ASP A 28 -9.61 2.86 -16.54
N CYS A 29 -9.61 3.17 -15.25
CA CYS A 29 -10.58 2.66 -14.31
C CYS A 29 -11.27 3.81 -13.59
N ALA A 30 -12.57 3.98 -13.85
CA ALA A 30 -13.34 5.03 -13.21
C ALA A 30 -13.81 4.54 -11.84
N TYR A 31 -13.14 4.94 -10.78
CA TYR A 31 -13.56 4.59 -9.43
C TYR A 31 -13.22 5.72 -8.46
N GLN A 32 -13.77 5.63 -7.26
CA GLN A 32 -13.56 6.67 -6.26
C GLN A 32 -12.24 6.41 -5.52
N ASP A 33 -11.15 7.00 -6.02
CA ASP A 33 -9.84 6.83 -5.38
C ASP A 33 -9.80 7.45 -3.98
N LEU A 34 -10.46 8.59 -3.80
CA LEU A 34 -10.54 9.25 -2.50
C LEU A 34 -11.71 8.64 -1.73
N ASP A 35 -11.40 7.67 -0.87
CA ASP A 35 -12.41 6.84 -0.22
C ASP A 35 -12.72 7.24 1.22
N GLY A 36 -12.20 8.36 1.66
CA GLY A 36 -12.51 8.90 2.99
C GLY A 36 -11.67 8.37 4.12
N VAL A 37 -10.86 7.33 3.91
CA VAL A 37 -10.05 6.77 4.99
C VAL A 37 -8.62 7.31 5.04
N ASP A 38 -8.26 8.17 4.09
CA ASP A 38 -6.91 8.74 4.06
C ASP A 38 -6.58 9.54 5.32
N LYS A 39 -7.60 10.13 5.95
CA LYS A 39 -7.40 10.93 7.17
C LYS A 39 -6.95 10.09 8.34
N GLU A 40 -7.18 8.78 8.28
CA GLU A 40 -6.83 7.86 9.36
C GLU A 40 -5.62 7.00 9.02
N ALA A 41 -4.99 7.24 7.88
CA ALA A 41 -3.88 6.43 7.39
C ALA A 41 -2.54 7.03 7.76
N TYR A 42 -1.52 6.18 7.81
CA TYR A 42 -0.14 6.63 7.71
C TYR A 42 0.23 6.62 6.23
N HIS A 43 0.86 7.70 5.79
CA HIS A 43 1.27 7.88 4.40
C HIS A 43 2.78 7.73 4.32
N ILE A 44 3.24 6.79 3.49
CA ILE A 44 4.66 6.50 3.33
C ILE A 44 5.02 6.74 1.88
N TYR A 45 6.04 7.55 1.66
CA TYR A 45 6.44 7.86 0.30
C TYR A 45 7.95 8.07 0.22
N LEU A 46 8.46 7.86 -0.99
CA LEU A 46 9.87 8.07 -1.30
C LEU A 46 9.98 9.19 -2.33
N ARG A 47 10.99 10.04 -2.16
CA ARG A 47 11.25 11.13 -3.09
C ARG A 47 12.54 10.89 -3.86
N ASP A 48 12.57 11.38 -5.09
CA ASP A 48 13.77 11.44 -5.91
C ASP A 48 13.75 12.79 -6.61
N ASN A 49 14.81 13.57 -6.43
CA ASN A 49 14.90 14.93 -6.96
C ASN A 49 13.70 15.79 -6.56
N GLY A 50 13.27 15.66 -5.32
CA GLY A 50 12.17 16.45 -4.76
C GLY A 50 10.77 15.98 -5.15
N LYS A 51 10.65 14.94 -5.96
CA LYS A 51 9.35 14.43 -6.41
C LYS A 51 9.04 13.09 -5.79
N ILE A 52 7.78 12.86 -5.47
CA ILE A 52 7.33 11.55 -4.98
C ILE A 52 7.40 10.56 -6.12
N VAL A 53 8.16 9.47 -5.91
CA VAL A 53 8.33 8.41 -6.91
C VAL A 53 7.72 7.09 -6.49
N ALA A 54 7.34 6.94 -5.23
CA ALA A 54 6.67 5.74 -4.73
C ALA A 54 5.83 6.12 -3.52
N TYR A 55 4.72 5.43 -3.31
CA TYR A 55 3.78 5.75 -2.24
C TYR A 55 2.99 4.53 -1.83
N LEU A 56 2.64 4.46 -0.54
CA LEU A 56 1.59 3.56 -0.06
C LEU A 56 0.95 4.17 1.20
N ARG A 57 -0.20 3.62 1.58
CA ARG A 57 -0.82 3.98 2.86
C ARG A 57 -0.99 2.74 3.72
N VAL A 58 -0.93 2.93 5.04
CA VAL A 58 -1.14 1.87 6.02
C VAL A 58 -2.34 2.25 6.87
N LEU A 59 -3.30 1.34 6.99
CA LEU A 59 -4.54 1.54 7.73
C LEU A 59 -4.65 0.54 8.87
N ASP A 60 -5.19 0.99 10.01
CA ASP A 60 -5.48 0.12 11.13
C ASP A 60 -6.58 -0.88 10.76
N LYS A 61 -6.69 -1.94 11.55
CA LYS A 61 -7.75 -2.93 11.38
C LYS A 61 -9.11 -2.25 11.51
N GLY A 62 -10.04 -2.73 10.72
CA GLY A 62 -11.41 -2.22 10.77
C GLY A 62 -11.65 -0.92 10.01
N LYS A 63 -10.62 -0.30 9.44
CA LYS A 63 -10.83 0.94 8.67
C LYS A 63 -11.25 0.65 7.24
N ARG A 64 -10.69 -0.37 6.63
CA ARG A 64 -11.07 -0.80 5.29
C ARG A 64 -11.20 -2.32 5.23
N LEU A 65 -10.27 -3.04 5.83
CA LEU A 65 -10.29 -4.50 5.92
C LEU A 65 -10.31 -4.87 7.40
N ASP A 66 -10.61 -6.12 7.69
CA ASP A 66 -10.64 -6.58 9.09
C ASP A 66 -9.27 -6.55 9.73
N GLU A 67 -8.22 -6.73 8.94
CA GLU A 67 -6.85 -6.69 9.42
C GLU A 67 -6.22 -5.33 9.14
N VAL A 68 -5.07 -5.04 9.77
CA VAL A 68 -4.22 -3.93 9.36
C VAL A 68 -3.88 -4.13 7.89
N SER A 69 -3.98 -3.09 7.10
CA SER A 69 -3.82 -3.22 5.66
C SER A 69 -2.88 -2.18 5.08
N VAL A 70 -2.31 -2.54 3.94
CA VAL A 70 -1.53 -1.65 3.09
C VAL A 70 -2.30 -1.49 1.79
N GLY A 71 -2.35 -0.29 1.26
CA GLY A 71 -3.06 -0.04 0.01
C GLY A 71 -2.53 1.15 -0.75
N ARG A 72 -3.10 1.37 -1.91
CA ARG A 72 -2.71 2.46 -2.82
C ARG A 72 -1.21 2.45 -3.09
N VAL A 73 -0.65 1.25 -3.31
CA VAL A 73 0.78 1.06 -3.53
C VAL A 73 1.12 1.45 -4.96
N ILE A 74 1.97 2.44 -5.13
CA ILE A 74 2.40 2.87 -6.46
C ILE A 74 3.92 3.06 -6.49
N SER A 75 4.49 2.83 -7.67
CA SER A 75 5.87 3.15 -7.96
C SER A 75 5.92 3.79 -9.34
N LEU A 76 6.38 5.02 -9.39
CA LEU A 76 6.44 5.79 -10.63
C LEU A 76 7.76 5.58 -11.38
N LYS A 77 8.74 4.97 -10.73
CA LYS A 77 10.00 4.57 -11.35
C LYS A 77 10.18 3.07 -11.15
N ARG A 78 10.37 2.36 -12.24
CA ARG A 78 10.49 0.90 -12.20
C ARG A 78 11.96 0.48 -12.22
N GLY A 79 12.22 -0.73 -11.73
CA GLY A 79 13.56 -1.32 -11.85
C GLY A 79 14.58 -0.87 -10.84
N LEU A 80 14.18 -0.07 -9.85
CA LEU A 80 15.11 0.45 -8.84
C LEU A 80 14.89 -0.14 -7.45
N GLY A 81 14.02 -1.14 -7.33
CA GLY A 81 13.73 -1.74 -6.02
C GLY A 81 12.96 -0.83 -5.07
N LEU A 82 12.38 0.27 -5.57
CA LEU A 82 11.69 1.23 -4.72
C LEU A 82 10.45 0.64 -4.07
N GLY A 83 9.71 -0.19 -4.79
CA GLY A 83 8.51 -0.84 -4.26
C GLY A 83 8.83 -1.73 -3.07
N LYS A 84 9.93 -2.47 -3.16
CA LYS A 84 10.34 -3.36 -2.06
C LYS A 84 10.75 -2.56 -0.83
N THR A 85 11.54 -1.51 -1.02
CA THR A 85 11.96 -0.62 0.07
C THR A 85 10.73 0.01 0.73
N LEU A 86 9.81 0.50 -0.08
CA LEU A 86 8.58 1.13 0.38
C LEU A 86 7.73 0.14 1.18
N MET A 87 7.55 -1.08 0.67
CA MET A 87 6.75 -2.09 1.34
C MET A 87 7.36 -2.51 2.66
N GLN A 88 8.67 -2.64 2.72
CA GLN A 88 9.35 -2.95 3.98
C GLN A 88 9.10 -1.85 5.01
N ALA A 89 9.13 -0.59 4.59
CA ALA A 89 8.80 0.53 5.47
C ALA A 89 7.35 0.48 5.93
N GLY A 90 6.43 0.13 5.02
CA GLY A 90 5.02 -0.02 5.36
C GLY A 90 4.76 -1.11 6.38
N LEU A 91 5.42 -2.25 6.23
CA LEU A 91 5.30 -3.35 7.19
C LEU A 91 5.85 -2.95 8.55
N GLN A 92 6.94 -2.19 8.57
CA GLN A 92 7.52 -1.71 9.82
C GLN A 92 6.56 -0.74 10.52
N VAL A 93 5.93 0.15 9.79
CA VAL A 93 4.93 1.08 10.35
C VAL A 93 3.73 0.32 10.90
N ALA A 94 3.25 -0.69 10.18
CA ALA A 94 2.14 -1.52 10.64
C ALA A 94 2.48 -2.19 11.98
N LYS A 95 3.69 -2.67 12.11
CA LYS A 95 4.15 -3.29 13.34
C LYS A 95 4.27 -2.28 14.48
N GLU A 96 4.93 -1.17 14.22
CA GLU A 96 5.24 -0.19 15.27
C GLU A 96 4.04 0.63 15.70
N LYS A 97 3.17 1.00 14.77
CA LYS A 97 2.05 1.88 15.08
C LYS A 97 0.77 1.15 15.42
N PHE A 98 0.58 -0.05 14.88
CA PHE A 98 -0.66 -0.79 15.10
C PHE A 98 -0.44 -2.17 15.74
N GLY A 99 0.80 -2.53 16.04
CA GLY A 99 1.12 -3.82 16.66
C GLY A 99 0.73 -5.00 15.78
N ALA A 100 0.73 -4.81 14.46
CA ALA A 100 0.21 -5.81 13.55
C ALA A 100 1.13 -7.03 13.47
N LYS A 101 0.54 -8.21 13.59
CA LYS A 101 1.23 -9.46 13.32
C LYS A 101 0.87 -9.97 11.93
N ILE A 102 -0.27 -9.54 11.41
CA ILE A 102 -0.75 -9.88 10.09
C ILE A 102 -1.07 -8.57 9.37
N VAL A 103 -0.58 -8.43 8.16
CA VAL A 103 -0.88 -7.29 7.30
C VAL A 103 -1.50 -7.83 6.03
N LYS A 104 -2.64 -7.27 5.63
CA LYS A 104 -3.39 -7.74 4.45
C LYS A 104 -3.34 -6.71 3.34
N VAL A 105 -3.34 -7.19 2.12
CA VAL A 105 -3.41 -6.33 0.95
C VAL A 105 -4.38 -6.92 -0.06
N GLY A 106 -5.15 -6.05 -0.73
CA GLY A 106 -5.88 -6.45 -1.91
C GLY A 106 -4.98 -6.19 -3.11
N ALA A 107 -4.38 -7.24 -3.62
CA ALA A 107 -3.38 -7.12 -4.68
C ALA A 107 -4.00 -7.39 -6.04
N GLN A 108 -3.66 -6.56 -7.03
CA GLN A 108 -3.98 -6.90 -8.40
C GLN A 108 -3.25 -8.20 -8.74
N VAL A 109 -3.91 -9.10 -9.45
CA VAL A 109 -3.37 -10.43 -9.75
C VAL A 109 -2.00 -10.33 -10.41
N GLN A 110 -1.82 -9.36 -11.29
CA GLN A 110 -0.54 -9.17 -12.00
C GLN A 110 0.60 -8.77 -11.05
N ALA A 111 0.30 -8.29 -9.86
CA ALA A 111 1.32 -7.89 -8.89
C ALA A 111 1.64 -8.98 -7.88
N LYS A 112 1.05 -10.17 -8.01
CA LYS A 112 1.24 -11.27 -7.06
C LYS A 112 2.71 -11.58 -6.82
N GLY A 113 3.51 -11.65 -7.90
CA GLY A 113 4.93 -11.96 -7.77
C GLY A 113 5.70 -10.94 -6.95
N PHE A 114 5.35 -9.68 -7.10
CA PHE A 114 5.97 -8.63 -6.29
C PHE A 114 5.67 -8.83 -4.80
N TYR A 115 4.40 -9.06 -4.46
CA TYR A 115 4.03 -9.24 -3.06
C TYR A 115 4.64 -10.51 -2.48
N GLU A 116 4.72 -11.58 -3.26
CA GLU A 116 5.41 -12.80 -2.81
C GLU A 116 6.89 -12.53 -2.53
N SER A 117 7.52 -11.68 -3.33
CA SER A 117 8.95 -11.38 -3.14
C SER A 117 9.23 -10.62 -1.84
N VAL A 118 8.22 -9.99 -1.25
CA VAL A 118 8.38 -9.28 0.01
C VAL A 118 7.73 -10.03 1.18
N GLY A 119 7.32 -11.27 0.97
CA GLY A 119 6.89 -12.15 2.05
C GLY A 119 5.41 -12.36 2.19
N PHE A 120 4.61 -11.86 1.27
CA PHE A 120 3.16 -12.08 1.31
C PHE A 120 2.81 -13.43 0.68
N ARG A 121 1.67 -13.99 1.10
CA ARG A 121 1.11 -15.19 0.48
C ARG A 121 -0.37 -14.98 0.18
N GLN A 122 -0.83 -15.62 -0.88
CA GLN A 122 -2.23 -15.52 -1.30
C GLN A 122 -3.14 -16.29 -0.32
N VAL A 123 -4.25 -15.68 0.05
CA VAL A 123 -5.21 -16.28 0.98
C VAL A 123 -6.63 -16.31 0.43
N SER A 124 -6.85 -15.87 -0.79
CA SER A 124 -8.18 -15.92 -1.40
C SER A 124 -8.10 -16.30 -2.87
N GLY A 125 -9.23 -16.67 -3.44
CA GLY A 125 -9.37 -16.74 -4.90
C GLY A 125 -9.45 -15.33 -5.48
N GLU A 126 -9.57 -15.27 -6.80
CA GLU A 126 -9.71 -13.98 -7.47
C GLU A 126 -11.09 -13.38 -7.21
N TYR A 127 -11.11 -12.07 -7.06
CA TYR A 127 -12.35 -11.32 -6.99
C TYR A 127 -12.18 -10.05 -7.85
N ASP A 128 -13.31 -9.47 -8.24
CA ASP A 128 -13.30 -8.28 -9.06
C ASP A 128 -13.35 -7.04 -8.18
N GLU A 129 -12.47 -6.08 -8.46
CA GLU A 129 -12.52 -4.81 -7.78
C GLU A 129 -12.43 -3.75 -8.87
N ASP A 130 -13.53 -3.06 -9.10
CA ASP A 130 -13.65 -2.04 -10.14
C ASP A 130 -13.23 -2.54 -11.52
N GLY A 131 -13.58 -3.77 -11.84
CA GLY A 131 -13.27 -4.36 -13.14
C GLY A 131 -11.88 -4.96 -13.26
N ILE A 132 -11.09 -4.93 -12.21
CA ILE A 132 -9.72 -5.44 -12.22
C ILE A 132 -9.63 -6.66 -11.31
N PRO A 133 -9.09 -7.80 -11.80
CA PRO A 133 -8.94 -8.98 -10.95
C PRO A 133 -7.96 -8.74 -9.81
N HIS A 134 -8.39 -9.09 -8.61
CA HIS A 134 -7.60 -8.95 -7.38
C HIS A 134 -7.58 -10.25 -6.60
N ILE A 135 -6.62 -10.39 -5.71
CA ILE A 135 -6.57 -11.45 -4.71
C ILE A 135 -6.21 -10.81 -3.38
N TYR A 136 -6.65 -11.42 -2.28
CA TYR A 136 -6.14 -11.02 -0.97
C TYR A 136 -4.86 -11.78 -0.68
N MET A 137 -3.88 -11.07 -0.14
CA MET A 137 -2.61 -11.64 0.30
C MET A 137 -2.31 -11.14 1.70
N ILE A 138 -1.61 -11.94 2.48
CA ILE A 138 -1.22 -11.53 3.82
C ILE A 138 0.28 -11.72 4.03
N TYR A 139 0.82 -10.85 4.88
CA TYR A 139 2.15 -10.97 5.43
C TYR A 139 1.98 -11.30 6.92
N GLU A 140 2.58 -12.40 7.35
CA GLU A 140 2.56 -12.79 8.75
C GLU A 140 3.94 -12.63 9.33
N GLU A 141 4.04 -11.86 10.42
CA GLU A 141 5.32 -11.72 11.06
C GLU A 141 5.67 -13.00 11.80
N ASN A 142 6.85 -13.51 11.50
CA ASN A 142 7.39 -14.59 12.28
C ASN A 142 7.87 -14.03 13.57
N ASN A 143 7.38 -14.54 14.71
CA ASN A 143 7.80 -14.01 15.90
C ASN A 143 9.09 -14.49 16.32
N GLY A 144 9.93 -14.37 15.49
CA GLY A 144 11.23 -14.46 15.83
C GLY A 144 11.69 -15.63 16.32
N THR A 145 11.02 -16.49 16.44
CA THR A 145 11.73 -17.51 16.72
C THR A 145 12.26 -17.83 15.51
N GLY A 146 12.49 -17.00 15.13
CA GLY A 146 13.08 -17.17 14.18
C GLY A 146 12.51 -17.91 13.38
N THR A 147 12.20 -18.02 13.66
CA THR A 147 11.98 -18.55 13.11
C THR A 147 11.77 -18.20 12.34
N SER A 148 12.05 -17.96 12.27
CA SER A 148 12.04 -17.69 11.58
C SER A 148 12.22 -17.67 10.90
#